data_e982ff4a5def936cc53b1ca96bc3e9b0
#
_entry.id   e982ff4a5def936cc53b1ca96bc3e9b0
#
_cell.length_a   1.000
_cell.length_b   1.000
_cell.length_c   1.000
_cell.angle_alpha   90.00
_cell.angle_beta   90.00
_cell.angle_gamma   90.00
#
_symmetry.space_group_name_H-M   'P 1'
#
loop_
_entity.id
_entity.type
_entity.pdbx_description
1 polymer ?
#
loop_
_entity_poly.entity_id
_entity_poly.type
_entity_poly.pdbx_seq_one_letter_code
_entity_poly.pdbx_strand_id
1 'polypeptide(L)'
;MNFKNIIKQKKQLVIAEIGQSHDGSLNYVHSFIDEAAKSGTDIVKFQAHFADEESTYQDQFRTFTTYKKETRFEYWKRMQFTNEEWFKISTHIKQRKMLFSSSVFSKKSINVLNKIGIDVWKIASGESLDLNLIKEITNISKKPLLISTGMNNQQEVDKIYNFMKSKKNLFILMHCVSQYPSNIKNIGINILSEYLKKYDCLIGFSDHSGTLEVPTIALENKISALEIHVVFDKKLYNPDTTSSITFSDLAYLCNFIKLKNKLYKHSISKNK
;
A
#
# COMPACT_ATOMS: atom_id res chain seq x y z
N MET A 1 14.23 3.72 -11.14
CA MET A 1 14.20 2.36 -10.57
C MET A 1 13.12 1.55 -11.27
N ASN A 2 13.27 0.23 -11.50
CA ASN A 2 12.27 -0.56 -12.22
C ASN A 2 11.72 -1.63 -11.28
N PHE A 3 10.40 -1.68 -11.09
CA PHE A 3 9.70 -2.60 -10.20
C PHE A 3 10.07 -4.08 -10.42
N LYS A 4 10.11 -4.53 -11.69
CA LYS A 4 10.49 -5.91 -12.04
C LYS A 4 11.90 -6.28 -11.56
N ASN A 5 12.84 -5.33 -11.68
CA ASN A 5 14.21 -5.56 -11.25
C ASN A 5 14.33 -5.63 -9.74
N ILE A 6 13.56 -4.79 -9.02
CA ILE A 6 13.58 -4.80 -7.55
C ILE A 6 13.03 -6.12 -7.01
N ILE A 7 11.89 -6.60 -7.52
CA ILE A 7 11.32 -7.90 -7.11
C ILE A 7 12.30 -9.04 -7.37
N LYS A 8 12.98 -9.05 -8.52
CA LYS A 8 13.99 -10.08 -8.81
C LYS A 8 15.17 -10.05 -7.85
N GLN A 9 15.60 -8.87 -7.43
CA GLN A 9 16.78 -8.69 -6.56
C GLN A 9 16.46 -8.88 -5.08
N LYS A 10 15.35 -8.31 -4.60
CA LYS A 10 15.04 -8.24 -3.17
C LYS A 10 14.12 -9.34 -2.67
N LYS A 11 13.42 -10.05 -3.56
CA LYS A 11 12.41 -11.08 -3.23
C LYS A 11 11.19 -10.57 -2.45
N GLN A 12 11.34 -9.62 -1.54
CA GLN A 12 10.27 -9.02 -0.74
C GLN A 12 10.39 -7.50 -0.76
N LEU A 13 9.35 -6.79 -1.20
CA LEU A 13 9.28 -5.33 -1.22
C LEU A 13 8.62 -4.81 0.06
N VAL A 14 9.09 -3.68 0.55
CA VAL A 14 8.44 -2.93 1.64
C VAL A 14 7.79 -1.68 1.08
N ILE A 15 6.50 -1.51 1.37
CA ILE A 15 5.67 -0.40 0.95
C ILE A 15 5.27 0.38 2.20
N ALA A 16 5.79 1.60 2.35
CA ALA A 16 5.35 2.52 3.39
C ALA A 16 4.07 3.22 2.94
N GLU A 17 2.96 2.89 3.57
CA GLU A 17 1.69 3.56 3.38
C GLU A 17 1.60 4.80 4.27
N ILE A 18 1.67 5.97 3.67
CA ILE A 18 1.47 7.23 4.37
C ILE A 18 -0.02 7.42 4.68
N GLY A 19 -0.89 6.92 3.79
CA GLY A 19 -2.33 7.00 3.95
C GLY A 19 -2.79 8.44 4.19
N GLN A 20 -3.47 8.64 5.30
CA GLN A 20 -4.00 9.94 5.71
C GLN A 20 -3.12 10.65 6.74
N SER A 21 -1.98 10.07 7.11
CA SER A 21 -1.10 10.59 8.18
C SER A 21 -0.50 11.96 7.88
N HIS A 22 -0.53 12.41 6.63
CA HIS A 22 -0.06 13.73 6.22
C HIS A 22 -1.02 14.87 6.58
N ASP A 23 -2.26 14.58 6.97
CA ASP A 23 -3.30 15.56 7.38
C ASP A 23 -3.47 16.76 6.42
N GLY A 24 -3.30 16.53 5.11
CA GLY A 24 -3.38 17.54 4.07
C GLY A 24 -2.15 18.47 3.96
N SER A 25 -1.10 18.24 4.75
CA SER A 25 0.10 19.07 4.77
C SER A 25 1.17 18.57 3.80
N LEU A 26 1.50 19.36 2.78
CA LEU A 26 2.60 19.06 1.87
C LEU A 26 3.96 18.96 2.57
N ASN A 27 4.19 19.78 3.62
CA ASN A 27 5.42 19.71 4.39
C ASN A 27 5.55 18.38 5.13
N TYR A 28 4.45 17.87 5.72
CA TYR A 28 4.47 16.54 6.34
C TYR A 28 4.70 15.45 5.31
N VAL A 29 4.09 15.55 4.11
CA VAL A 29 4.36 14.61 3.03
C VAL A 29 5.86 14.52 2.74
N HIS A 30 6.55 15.64 2.59
CA HIS A 30 8.00 15.65 2.32
C HIS A 30 8.80 15.04 3.49
N SER A 31 8.40 15.30 4.74
CA SER A 31 9.02 14.67 5.92
C SER A 31 8.80 13.15 5.94
N PHE A 32 7.60 12.68 5.62
CA PHE A 32 7.28 11.25 5.50
C PHE A 32 8.13 10.56 4.43
N ILE A 33 8.31 11.19 3.26
CA ILE A 33 9.15 10.66 2.18
C ILE A 33 10.60 10.50 2.64
N ASP A 34 11.14 11.49 3.35
CA ASP A 34 12.52 11.46 3.84
C ASP A 34 12.73 10.34 4.87
N GLU A 35 11.81 10.18 5.82
CA GLU A 35 11.91 9.13 6.84
C GLU A 35 11.68 7.73 6.24
N ALA A 36 10.78 7.57 5.27
CA ALA A 36 10.61 6.32 4.53
C ALA A 36 11.91 5.92 3.80
N ALA A 37 12.58 6.88 3.17
CA ALA A 37 13.88 6.64 2.51
C ALA A 37 14.95 6.22 3.51
N LYS A 38 15.08 6.90 4.64
CA LYS A 38 16.03 6.55 5.72
C LYS A 38 15.76 5.15 6.28
N SER A 39 14.50 4.76 6.40
CA SER A 39 14.10 3.42 6.86
C SER A 39 14.45 2.31 5.87
N GLY A 40 14.75 2.64 4.61
CA GLY A 40 15.15 1.67 3.59
C GLY A 40 13.99 1.06 2.82
N THR A 41 12.84 1.73 2.81
CA THR A 41 11.62 1.39 2.06
C THR A 41 11.87 1.39 0.54
N ASP A 42 11.13 0.54 -0.18
CA ASP A 42 11.21 0.45 -1.65
C ASP A 42 10.17 1.32 -2.34
N ILE A 43 8.99 1.43 -1.75
CA ILE A 43 7.83 2.11 -2.30
C ILE A 43 7.20 3.00 -1.23
N VAL A 44 6.91 4.24 -1.58
CA VAL A 44 6.06 5.12 -0.77
C VAL A 44 4.68 5.19 -1.41
N LYS A 45 3.65 4.98 -0.61
CA LYS A 45 2.27 4.94 -1.07
C LYS A 45 1.41 6.01 -0.41
N PHE A 46 0.52 6.59 -1.20
CA PHE A 46 -0.48 7.56 -0.84
C PHE A 46 -1.88 7.12 -1.25
N GLN A 47 -2.87 7.96 -0.99
CA GLN A 47 -4.26 7.80 -1.39
C GLN A 47 -4.69 9.06 -2.16
N ALA A 48 -5.00 8.92 -3.45
CA ALA A 48 -5.39 10.06 -4.29
C ALA A 48 -6.91 10.24 -4.25
N HIS A 49 -7.39 10.87 -3.19
CA HIS A 49 -8.79 11.23 -3.02
C HIS A 49 -9.15 12.52 -3.78
N PHE A 50 -10.35 12.54 -4.35
CA PHE A 50 -10.98 13.71 -4.95
C PHE A 50 -12.40 13.82 -4.41
N ALA A 51 -12.62 14.75 -3.48
CA ALA A 51 -13.88 14.88 -2.75
C ALA A 51 -15.11 14.93 -3.67
N ASP A 52 -15.01 15.67 -4.75
CA ASP A 52 -16.13 15.86 -5.72
C ASP A 52 -16.52 14.56 -6.46
N GLU A 53 -15.64 13.53 -6.48
CA GLU A 53 -15.87 12.25 -7.16
C GLU A 53 -16.28 11.13 -6.18
N GLU A 54 -16.06 11.32 -4.88
CA GLU A 54 -16.09 10.24 -3.89
C GLU A 54 -17.07 10.48 -2.73
N SER A 55 -17.57 11.71 -2.57
CA SER A 55 -18.36 12.09 -1.41
C SER A 55 -19.28 13.26 -1.68
N THR A 56 -20.32 13.37 -0.84
CA THR A 56 -21.23 14.50 -0.78
C THR A 56 -21.19 15.14 0.60
N TYR A 57 -21.73 16.36 0.73
CA TYR A 57 -21.81 17.05 2.03
C TYR A 57 -22.70 16.33 3.07
N GLN A 58 -23.57 15.40 2.63
CA GLN A 58 -24.41 14.61 3.51
C GLN A 58 -23.71 13.35 4.06
N ASP A 59 -22.58 12.96 3.47
CA ASP A 59 -21.87 11.76 3.85
C ASP A 59 -21.20 11.94 5.21
N GLN A 60 -21.47 11.00 6.13
CA GLN A 60 -20.85 11.00 7.44
C GLN A 60 -19.46 10.34 7.39
N PHE A 61 -18.55 10.84 8.21
CA PHE A 61 -17.25 10.24 8.37
C PHE A 61 -17.32 8.97 9.23
N ARG A 62 -16.54 7.95 8.89
CA ARG A 62 -16.57 6.64 9.57
C ARG A 62 -16.12 6.69 11.03
N THR A 63 -15.22 7.61 11.34
CA THR A 63 -14.54 7.67 12.64
C THR A 63 -14.42 9.11 13.10
N PHE A 64 -14.81 9.37 14.35
CA PHE A 64 -14.64 10.68 15.00
C PHE A 64 -13.19 10.87 15.51
N THR A 65 -12.20 10.68 14.67
CA THR A 65 -10.79 10.73 15.06
C THR A 65 -10.15 12.10 14.85
N THR A 66 -10.89 13.07 14.36
CA THR A 66 -10.40 14.44 14.19
C THR A 66 -11.09 15.38 15.18
N TYR A 67 -10.35 16.30 15.79
CA TYR A 67 -10.93 17.37 16.61
C TYR A 67 -11.77 18.37 15.81
N LYS A 68 -11.61 18.39 14.50
CA LYS A 68 -12.41 19.19 13.59
C LYS A 68 -13.73 18.49 13.33
N LYS A 69 -14.84 19.21 13.48
CA LYS A 69 -16.17 18.74 13.06
C LYS A 69 -16.28 18.91 11.54
N GLU A 70 -15.60 18.07 10.79
CA GLU A 70 -15.60 18.05 9.33
C GLU A 70 -16.60 17.00 8.83
N THR A 71 -17.34 17.31 7.76
CA THR A 71 -18.03 16.30 6.96
C THR A 71 -16.99 15.43 6.22
N ARG A 72 -17.40 14.27 5.73
CA ARG A 72 -16.53 13.43 4.90
C ARG A 72 -16.01 14.18 3.67
N PHE A 73 -16.86 15.00 3.04
CA PHE A 73 -16.49 15.82 1.89
C PHE A 73 -15.41 16.84 2.24
N GLU A 74 -15.59 17.61 3.31
CA GLU A 74 -14.60 18.60 3.77
C GLU A 74 -13.27 17.96 4.12
N TYR A 75 -13.31 16.80 4.76
CA TYR A 75 -12.11 16.03 5.08
C TYR A 75 -11.35 15.64 3.81
N TRP A 76 -12.00 15.03 2.82
CA TRP A 76 -11.34 14.67 1.57
C TRP A 76 -10.88 15.91 0.79
N LYS A 77 -11.64 17.00 0.84
CA LYS A 77 -11.24 18.27 0.22
C LYS A 77 -9.93 18.81 0.82
N ARG A 78 -9.75 18.68 2.10
CA ARG A 78 -8.53 19.08 2.82
C ARG A 78 -7.36 18.13 2.58
N MET A 79 -7.64 16.85 2.37
CA MET A 79 -6.62 15.83 2.15
C MET A 79 -6.11 15.76 0.71
N GLN A 80 -6.85 16.29 -0.25
CA GLN A 80 -6.46 16.22 -1.66
C GLN A 80 -5.35 17.20 -2.00
N PHE A 81 -4.48 16.79 -2.93
CA PHE A 81 -3.42 17.61 -3.48
C PHE A 81 -3.74 18.06 -4.90
N THR A 82 -3.24 19.24 -5.27
CA THR A 82 -3.26 19.75 -6.63
C THR A 82 -2.32 18.94 -7.54
N ASN A 83 -2.48 19.08 -8.85
CA ASN A 83 -1.59 18.41 -9.80
C ASN A 83 -0.11 18.84 -9.62
N GLU A 84 0.12 20.10 -9.27
CA GLU A 84 1.47 20.64 -9.02
C GLU A 84 2.08 20.01 -7.75
N GLU A 85 1.30 19.88 -6.68
CA GLU A 85 1.74 19.23 -5.45
C GLU A 85 2.02 17.75 -5.66
N TRP A 86 1.16 17.02 -6.38
CA TRP A 86 1.44 15.64 -6.77
C TRP A 86 2.72 15.49 -7.59
N PHE A 87 3.00 16.44 -8.48
CA PHE A 87 4.26 16.46 -9.23
C PHE A 87 5.47 16.64 -8.30
N LYS A 88 5.40 17.58 -7.32
CA LYS A 88 6.44 17.79 -6.30
C LYS A 88 6.65 16.53 -5.46
N ILE A 89 5.57 15.88 -5.00
CA ILE A 89 5.60 14.61 -4.26
C ILE A 89 6.32 13.53 -5.06
N SER A 90 5.87 13.25 -6.29
CA SER A 90 6.47 12.24 -7.16
C SER A 90 7.95 12.51 -7.43
N THR A 91 8.30 13.78 -7.67
CA THR A 91 9.69 14.19 -7.91
C THR A 91 10.57 13.92 -6.69
N HIS A 92 10.12 14.26 -5.49
CA HIS A 92 10.87 14.01 -4.26
C HIS A 92 11.06 12.51 -4.00
N ILE A 93 10.02 11.69 -4.18
CA ILE A 93 10.13 10.22 -4.05
C ILE A 93 11.21 9.67 -4.98
N LYS A 94 11.22 10.11 -6.25
CA LYS A 94 12.21 9.70 -7.25
C LYS A 94 13.63 10.16 -6.89
N GLN A 95 13.80 11.36 -6.36
CA GLN A 95 15.10 11.86 -5.85
C GLN A 95 15.62 10.99 -4.71
N ARG A 96 14.74 10.45 -3.86
CA ARG A 96 15.08 9.49 -2.80
C ARG A 96 15.25 8.06 -3.31
N LYS A 97 15.19 7.82 -4.62
CA LYS A 97 15.37 6.51 -5.27
C LYS A 97 14.36 5.46 -4.83
N MET A 98 13.15 5.88 -4.48
CA MET A 98 12.00 5.02 -4.19
C MET A 98 11.02 5.03 -5.36
N LEU A 99 10.10 4.06 -5.37
CA LEU A 99 8.96 4.03 -6.30
C LEU A 99 7.76 4.76 -5.70
N PHE A 100 7.02 5.45 -6.56
CA PHE A 100 5.80 6.13 -6.22
C PHE A 100 4.58 5.24 -6.45
N SER A 101 3.77 5.05 -5.42
CA SER A 101 2.48 4.36 -5.49
C SER A 101 1.36 5.21 -4.91
N SER A 102 0.14 5.00 -5.38
CA SER A 102 -1.06 5.59 -4.79
C SER A 102 -2.28 4.72 -5.05
N SER A 103 -3.19 4.67 -4.08
CA SER A 103 -4.54 4.17 -4.29
C SER A 103 -5.32 5.15 -5.17
N VAL A 104 -6.20 4.60 -6.01
CA VAL A 104 -7.14 5.34 -6.84
C VAL A 104 -8.58 4.96 -6.48
N PHE A 105 -9.47 5.94 -6.52
CA PHE A 105 -10.88 5.80 -6.15
C PHE A 105 -11.82 6.35 -7.21
N SER A 106 -11.27 6.99 -8.25
CA SER A 106 -12.06 7.60 -9.31
C SER A 106 -11.26 7.67 -10.62
N LYS A 107 -11.96 7.92 -11.72
CA LYS A 107 -11.33 8.19 -13.03
C LYS A 107 -10.42 9.42 -13.00
N LYS A 108 -10.79 10.42 -12.20
CA LYS A 108 -9.99 11.64 -12.01
C LYS A 108 -8.63 11.31 -11.40
N SER A 109 -8.61 10.48 -10.33
CA SER A 109 -7.35 10.06 -9.69
C SER A 109 -6.46 9.25 -10.65
N ILE A 110 -7.03 8.38 -11.47
CA ILE A 110 -6.29 7.65 -12.52
C ILE A 110 -5.64 8.63 -13.49
N ASN A 111 -6.38 9.59 -14.01
CA ASN A 111 -5.89 10.55 -15.01
C ASN A 111 -4.76 11.43 -14.46
N VAL A 112 -4.92 11.92 -13.23
CA VAL A 112 -3.90 12.75 -12.55
C VAL A 112 -2.62 11.95 -12.34
N LEU A 113 -2.71 10.80 -11.70
CA LEU A 113 -1.53 9.99 -11.38
C LEU A 113 -0.82 9.44 -12.61
N ASN A 114 -1.56 9.11 -13.68
CA ASN A 114 -0.97 8.69 -14.94
C ASN A 114 -0.13 9.80 -15.58
N LYS A 115 -0.62 11.05 -15.58
CA LYS A 115 0.11 12.22 -16.09
C LYS A 115 1.37 12.52 -15.27
N ILE A 116 1.31 12.35 -13.96
CA ILE A 116 2.43 12.58 -13.03
C ILE A 116 3.49 11.48 -13.15
N GLY A 117 3.12 10.32 -13.67
CA GLY A 117 4.02 9.19 -13.88
C GLY A 117 4.20 8.34 -12.65
N ILE A 118 3.08 7.85 -12.08
CA ILE A 118 3.05 6.82 -11.04
C ILE A 118 3.87 5.60 -11.47
N ASP A 119 4.52 4.92 -10.52
CA ASP A 119 5.32 3.73 -10.79
C ASP A 119 4.57 2.42 -10.54
N VAL A 120 3.67 2.42 -9.55
CA VAL A 120 2.88 1.25 -9.12
C VAL A 120 1.48 1.70 -8.76
N TRP A 121 0.48 1.11 -9.41
CA TRP A 121 -0.93 1.36 -9.11
C TRP A 121 -1.37 0.59 -7.87
N LYS A 122 -2.26 1.15 -7.09
CA LYS A 122 -2.93 0.44 -6.00
C LYS A 122 -4.44 0.48 -6.16
N ILE A 123 -5.06 -0.68 -6.02
CA ILE A 123 -6.52 -0.83 -5.89
C ILE A 123 -6.81 -1.20 -4.43
N ALA A 124 -7.56 -0.35 -3.75
CA ALA A 124 -8.00 -0.60 -2.37
C ALA A 124 -9.00 -1.75 -2.32
N SER A 125 -9.21 -2.34 -1.14
CA SER A 125 -10.16 -3.45 -0.97
C SER A 125 -11.59 -3.09 -1.38
N GLY A 126 -12.04 -1.86 -1.10
CA GLY A 126 -13.36 -1.38 -1.48
C GLY A 126 -13.57 -1.25 -2.99
N GLU A 127 -12.48 -1.04 -3.74
CA GLU A 127 -12.51 -0.82 -5.20
C GLU A 127 -12.14 -2.08 -5.98
N SER A 128 -11.80 -3.17 -5.31
CA SER A 128 -11.22 -4.34 -5.96
C SER A 128 -12.18 -5.10 -6.89
N LEU A 129 -13.49 -4.97 -6.69
CA LEU A 129 -14.53 -5.51 -7.56
C LEU A 129 -14.99 -4.52 -8.65
N ASP A 130 -14.54 -3.28 -8.62
CA ASP A 130 -14.75 -2.37 -9.76
C ASP A 130 -13.78 -2.72 -10.90
N LEU A 131 -14.17 -3.75 -11.65
CA LEU A 131 -13.39 -4.19 -12.80
C LEU A 131 -13.31 -3.13 -13.91
N ASN A 132 -14.21 -2.13 -13.93
CA ASN A 132 -14.14 -1.02 -14.89
C ASN A 132 -13.00 -0.07 -14.51
N LEU A 133 -12.85 0.26 -13.22
CA LEU A 133 -11.73 1.05 -12.72
C LEU A 133 -10.39 0.36 -13.06
N ILE A 134 -10.28 -0.94 -12.79
CA ILE A 134 -9.09 -1.73 -13.12
C ILE A 134 -8.85 -1.77 -14.63
N LYS A 135 -9.90 -1.91 -15.44
CA LYS A 135 -9.83 -1.91 -16.90
C LYS A 135 -9.31 -0.57 -17.44
N GLU A 136 -9.76 0.54 -16.90
CA GLU A 136 -9.25 1.87 -17.27
C GLU A 136 -7.74 1.96 -17.07
N ILE A 137 -7.24 1.56 -15.90
CA ILE A 137 -5.80 1.55 -15.60
C ILE A 137 -5.04 0.66 -16.60
N THR A 138 -5.51 -0.57 -16.81
CA THR A 138 -4.80 -1.55 -17.66
C THR A 138 -4.80 -1.19 -19.13
N ASN A 139 -5.75 -0.35 -19.56
CA ASN A 139 -5.80 0.18 -20.93
C ASN A 139 -4.77 1.29 -21.16
N ILE A 140 -4.56 2.15 -20.19
CA ILE A 140 -3.70 3.34 -20.34
C ILE A 140 -2.27 3.12 -19.84
N SER A 141 -2.04 2.10 -19.01
CA SER A 141 -0.75 1.87 -18.34
C SER A 141 -0.35 0.40 -18.34
N LYS A 142 0.95 0.14 -18.51
CA LYS A 142 1.56 -1.18 -18.33
C LYS A 142 2.32 -1.32 -17.01
N LYS A 143 2.19 -0.33 -16.14
CA LYS A 143 2.76 -0.38 -14.79
C LYS A 143 2.11 -1.49 -13.95
N PRO A 144 2.81 -2.01 -12.93
CA PRO A 144 2.27 -3.05 -12.06
C PRO A 144 1.11 -2.54 -11.21
N LEU A 145 0.26 -3.49 -10.77
CA LEU A 145 -0.85 -3.22 -9.85
C LEU A 145 -0.70 -4.03 -8.56
N LEU A 146 -0.96 -3.38 -7.43
CA LEU A 146 -1.23 -4.01 -6.14
C LEU A 146 -2.74 -4.02 -5.94
N ILE A 147 -3.34 -5.19 -5.72
CA ILE A 147 -4.80 -5.31 -5.59
C ILE A 147 -5.13 -5.96 -4.25
N SER A 148 -5.73 -5.17 -3.36
CA SER A 148 -6.14 -5.63 -2.03
C SER A 148 -7.44 -6.43 -2.08
N THR A 149 -7.52 -7.47 -1.24
CA THR A 149 -8.63 -8.44 -1.24
C THR A 149 -9.36 -8.54 0.12
N GLY A 150 -9.17 -7.56 1.01
CA GLY A 150 -9.65 -7.64 2.39
C GLY A 150 -11.16 -7.57 2.58
N MET A 151 -11.91 -7.13 1.56
CA MET A 151 -13.39 -7.12 1.58
C MET A 151 -14.00 -8.18 0.67
N ASN A 152 -13.19 -9.11 0.15
CA ASN A 152 -13.62 -10.08 -0.84
C ASN A 152 -13.71 -11.49 -0.25
N ASN A 153 -14.74 -12.21 -0.65
CA ASN A 153 -14.80 -13.65 -0.48
C ASN A 153 -13.93 -14.37 -1.55
N GLN A 154 -13.75 -15.68 -1.39
CA GLN A 154 -12.87 -16.47 -2.26
C GLN A 154 -13.27 -16.40 -3.74
N GLN A 155 -14.58 -16.44 -4.05
CA GLN A 155 -15.08 -16.39 -5.43
C GLN A 155 -14.81 -15.02 -6.08
N GLU A 156 -14.88 -13.95 -5.30
CA GLU A 156 -14.57 -12.59 -5.74
C GLU A 156 -13.08 -12.42 -6.03
N VAL A 157 -12.21 -12.98 -5.17
CA VAL A 157 -10.78 -13.01 -5.43
C VAL A 157 -10.46 -13.80 -6.71
N ASP A 158 -11.16 -14.93 -6.94
CA ASP A 158 -11.03 -15.70 -8.19
C ASP A 158 -11.42 -14.86 -9.43
N LYS A 159 -12.47 -14.06 -9.35
CA LYS A 159 -12.87 -13.13 -10.43
C LYS A 159 -11.80 -12.09 -10.71
N ILE A 160 -11.24 -11.46 -9.67
CA ILE A 160 -10.16 -10.48 -9.80
C ILE A 160 -8.93 -11.11 -10.45
N TYR A 161 -8.51 -12.28 -9.95
CA TYR A 161 -7.37 -13.02 -10.48
C TYR A 161 -7.55 -13.35 -11.96
N ASN A 162 -8.68 -13.95 -12.34
CA ASN A 162 -8.96 -14.34 -13.73
C ASN A 162 -9.00 -13.10 -14.64
N PHE A 163 -9.59 -11.99 -14.18
CA PHE A 163 -9.58 -10.74 -14.92
C PHE A 163 -8.15 -10.24 -15.15
N MET A 164 -7.31 -10.23 -14.12
CA MET A 164 -5.93 -9.78 -14.22
C MET A 164 -5.04 -10.70 -15.05
N LYS A 165 -5.25 -12.02 -15.03
CA LYS A 165 -4.56 -12.98 -15.92
C LYS A 165 -4.80 -12.69 -17.39
N SER A 166 -5.95 -12.11 -17.76
CA SER A 166 -6.24 -11.68 -19.13
C SER A 166 -5.49 -10.41 -19.54
N LYS A 167 -4.84 -9.69 -18.57
CA LYS A 167 -4.12 -8.45 -18.80
C LYS A 167 -2.61 -8.70 -18.93
N LYS A 168 -1.91 -7.76 -19.57
CA LYS A 168 -0.44 -7.82 -19.72
C LYS A 168 0.31 -7.17 -18.54
N ASN A 169 -0.42 -6.65 -17.56
CA ASN A 169 0.16 -6.00 -16.39
C ASN A 169 0.64 -7.04 -15.39
N LEU A 170 1.82 -6.82 -14.82
CA LEU A 170 2.23 -7.52 -13.60
C LEU A 170 1.32 -7.09 -12.46
N PHE A 171 0.87 -8.02 -11.62
CA PHE A 171 0.06 -7.70 -10.46
C PHE A 171 0.44 -8.54 -9.25
N ILE A 172 0.13 -8.00 -8.08
CA ILE A 172 0.26 -8.66 -6.77
C ILE A 172 -1.12 -8.69 -6.13
N LEU A 173 -1.61 -9.86 -5.75
CA LEU A 173 -2.76 -9.98 -4.87
C LEU A 173 -2.30 -9.74 -3.43
N MET A 174 -2.87 -8.73 -2.78
CA MET A 174 -2.54 -8.31 -1.43
C MET A 174 -3.60 -8.81 -0.46
N HIS A 175 -3.28 -9.86 0.30
CA HIS A 175 -4.14 -10.23 1.42
C HIS A 175 -4.13 -9.13 2.47
N CYS A 176 -5.27 -8.77 3.01
CA CYS A 176 -5.43 -7.83 4.11
C CYS A 176 -6.75 -8.05 4.84
N VAL A 177 -6.93 -7.40 5.98
CA VAL A 177 -8.21 -7.27 6.69
C VAL A 177 -8.59 -5.80 6.74
N SER A 178 -9.77 -5.45 6.21
CA SER A 178 -10.25 -4.06 6.13
C SER A 178 -10.90 -3.61 7.45
N GLN A 179 -10.16 -3.79 8.55
CA GLN A 179 -10.47 -3.31 9.89
C GLN A 179 -9.28 -2.50 10.41
N TYR A 180 -9.52 -1.33 10.99
CA TYR A 180 -8.49 -0.37 11.41
C TYR A 180 -8.68 0.04 12.89
N PRO A 181 -7.83 -0.47 13.83
CA PRO A 181 -6.83 -1.52 13.62
C PRO A 181 -7.45 -2.91 13.43
N SER A 182 -6.71 -3.79 12.75
CA SER A 182 -7.12 -5.19 12.59
C SER A 182 -7.04 -5.94 13.90
N ASN A 183 -8.11 -6.70 14.23
CA ASN A 183 -8.04 -7.66 15.33
C ASN A 183 -7.14 -8.84 14.95
N ILE A 184 -6.16 -9.17 15.78
CA ILE A 184 -5.19 -10.25 15.56
C ILE A 184 -5.88 -11.58 15.23
N LYS A 185 -7.02 -11.89 15.85
CA LYS A 185 -7.78 -13.12 15.60
C LYS A 185 -8.36 -13.21 14.18
N ASN A 186 -8.50 -12.08 13.49
CA ASN A 186 -9.14 -12.01 12.17
C ASN A 186 -8.12 -11.87 11.01
N ILE A 187 -6.82 -11.76 11.30
CA ILE A 187 -5.80 -11.46 10.27
C ILE A 187 -5.68 -12.57 9.23
N GLY A 188 -5.85 -13.84 9.63
CA GLY A 188 -5.85 -14.96 8.69
C GLY A 188 -4.53 -15.15 7.95
N ILE A 189 -3.38 -15.17 8.64
CA ILE A 189 -2.06 -15.39 8.04
C ILE A 189 -1.98 -16.67 7.19
N ASN A 190 -2.77 -17.71 7.53
CA ASN A 190 -2.90 -18.94 6.74
C ASN A 190 -3.33 -18.68 5.30
N ILE A 191 -4.14 -17.65 5.03
CA ILE A 191 -4.61 -17.27 3.68
C ILE A 191 -3.43 -16.96 2.76
N LEU A 192 -2.32 -16.44 3.28
CA LEU A 192 -1.12 -16.20 2.46
C LEU A 192 -0.60 -17.51 1.86
N SER A 193 -0.56 -18.59 2.65
CA SER A 193 -0.13 -19.91 2.18
C SER A 193 -1.14 -20.52 1.19
N GLU A 194 -2.43 -20.25 1.38
CA GLU A 194 -3.50 -20.68 0.45
C GLU A 194 -3.39 -19.95 -0.89
N TYR A 195 -3.20 -18.62 -0.87
CA TYR A 195 -3.01 -17.81 -2.07
C TYR A 195 -1.75 -18.23 -2.84
N LEU A 196 -0.64 -18.48 -2.15
CA LEU A 196 0.62 -18.93 -2.76
C LEU A 196 0.50 -20.31 -3.46
N LYS A 197 -0.41 -21.16 -3.00
CA LYS A 197 -0.70 -22.47 -3.62
C LYS A 197 -1.69 -22.35 -4.77
N LYS A 198 -2.69 -21.46 -4.63
CA LYS A 198 -3.84 -21.38 -5.55
C LYS A 198 -3.56 -20.51 -6.77
N TYR A 199 -2.86 -19.39 -6.60
CA TYR A 199 -2.71 -18.39 -7.64
C TYR A 199 -1.30 -18.36 -8.22
N ASP A 200 -1.22 -18.46 -9.54
CA ASP A 200 0.02 -18.26 -10.30
C ASP A 200 0.26 -16.74 -10.53
N CYS A 201 0.49 -16.02 -9.44
CA CYS A 201 0.86 -14.61 -9.44
C CYS A 201 1.67 -14.26 -8.18
N LEU A 202 2.15 -13.02 -8.10
CA LEU A 202 2.80 -12.54 -6.89
C LEU A 202 1.76 -12.32 -5.79
N ILE A 203 2.10 -12.71 -4.56
CA ILE A 203 1.27 -12.54 -3.37
C ILE A 203 1.94 -11.56 -2.43
N GLY A 204 1.16 -10.68 -1.82
CA GLY A 204 1.58 -9.73 -0.81
C GLY A 204 0.66 -9.71 0.39
N PHE A 205 1.07 -8.97 1.40
CA PHE A 205 0.31 -8.71 2.62
C PHE A 205 0.23 -7.21 2.88
N SER A 206 -0.96 -6.72 3.22
CA SER A 206 -1.16 -5.35 3.68
C SER A 206 -1.63 -5.41 5.13
N ASP A 207 -0.80 -4.92 6.05
CA ASP A 207 -1.03 -4.99 7.49
C ASP A 207 -1.71 -3.73 8.02
N HIS A 208 -2.74 -3.94 8.85
CA HIS A 208 -3.45 -2.88 9.56
C HIS A 208 -3.49 -3.15 11.08
N SER A 209 -2.63 -4.01 11.59
CA SER A 209 -2.59 -4.35 13.01
C SER A 209 -2.02 -3.24 13.89
N GLY A 210 -1.15 -2.41 13.30
CA GLY A 210 -0.39 -1.40 14.03
C GLY A 210 0.66 -1.99 14.97
N THR A 211 1.07 -3.25 14.76
CA THR A 211 2.09 -3.95 15.58
C THR A 211 3.28 -4.33 14.71
N LEU A 212 4.40 -4.70 15.33
CA LEU A 212 5.60 -5.15 14.64
C LEU A 212 5.60 -6.68 14.42
N GLU A 213 4.89 -7.40 15.27
CA GLU A 213 4.84 -8.86 15.29
C GLU A 213 4.14 -9.43 14.05
N VAL A 214 3.00 -8.89 13.70
CA VAL A 214 2.16 -9.39 12.59
C VAL A 214 2.90 -9.32 11.25
N PRO A 215 3.44 -8.17 10.81
CA PRO A 215 4.19 -8.11 9.57
C PRO A 215 5.47 -8.94 9.61
N THR A 216 6.13 -9.09 10.77
CA THR A 216 7.30 -9.96 10.93
C THR A 216 6.94 -11.43 10.67
N ILE A 217 5.83 -11.92 11.23
CA ILE A 217 5.30 -13.27 10.97
C ILE A 217 4.89 -13.43 9.50
N ALA A 218 4.23 -12.43 8.92
CA ALA A 218 3.86 -12.46 7.51
C ALA A 218 5.07 -12.59 6.57
N LEU A 219 6.20 -11.95 6.91
CA LEU A 219 7.45 -12.02 6.15
C LEU A 219 8.10 -13.42 6.12
N GLU A 220 7.75 -14.32 7.04
CA GLU A 220 8.20 -15.72 7.00
C GLU A 220 7.52 -16.51 5.88
N ASN A 221 6.36 -16.05 5.40
CA ASN A 221 5.76 -16.57 4.18
C ASN A 221 6.53 -16.05 2.94
N LYS A 222 6.39 -16.75 1.81
CA LYS A 222 7.06 -16.37 0.55
C LYS A 222 6.31 -15.21 -0.16
N ILE A 223 5.87 -14.21 0.59
CA ILE A 223 5.22 -13.02 0.03
C ILE A 223 6.23 -12.15 -0.73
N SER A 224 5.76 -11.48 -1.78
CA SER A 224 6.56 -10.60 -2.63
C SER A 224 6.52 -9.13 -2.21
N ALA A 225 5.51 -8.75 -1.43
CA ALA A 225 5.34 -7.38 -0.95
C ALA A 225 4.68 -7.34 0.43
N LEU A 226 5.16 -6.44 1.27
CA LEU A 226 4.56 -6.06 2.55
C LEU A 226 4.20 -4.58 2.47
N GLU A 227 2.92 -4.26 2.66
CA GLU A 227 2.43 -2.90 2.81
C GLU A 227 2.08 -2.65 4.28
N ILE A 228 2.48 -1.50 4.81
CA ILE A 228 2.25 -1.16 6.21
C ILE A 228 2.09 0.34 6.40
N HIS A 229 1.09 0.75 7.17
CA HIS A 229 0.88 2.14 7.54
C HIS A 229 1.97 2.66 8.47
N VAL A 230 2.38 3.91 8.28
CA VAL A 230 3.43 4.53 9.07
C VAL A 230 3.03 5.90 9.62
N VAL A 231 3.51 6.20 10.82
CA VAL A 231 3.35 7.49 11.50
C VAL A 231 4.66 7.93 12.15
N PHE A 232 4.80 9.22 12.42
CA PHE A 232 5.93 9.73 13.21
C PHE A 232 5.82 9.31 14.68
N ASP A 233 4.62 9.40 15.26
CA ASP A 233 4.35 9.04 16.65
C ASP A 233 2.95 8.45 16.79
N LYS A 234 2.81 7.40 17.57
CA LYS A 234 1.55 6.74 17.90
C LYS A 234 0.58 7.60 18.72
N LYS A 235 1.02 8.75 19.19
CA LYS A 235 0.20 9.72 19.93
C LYS A 235 -0.47 10.76 19.02
N LEU A 236 -0.17 10.76 17.73
CA LEU A 236 -0.77 11.68 16.78
C LEU A 236 -2.26 11.35 16.56
N TYR A 237 -3.07 12.39 16.47
CA TYR A 237 -4.48 12.25 16.10
C TYR A 237 -4.63 12.15 14.59
N ASN A 238 -4.82 10.91 14.12
CA ASN A 238 -5.05 10.62 12.72
C ASN A 238 -5.83 9.29 12.61
N PRO A 239 -6.74 9.12 11.65
CA PRO A 239 -7.51 7.89 11.47
C PRO A 239 -6.67 6.63 11.35
N ASP A 240 -5.47 6.73 10.78
CA ASP A 240 -4.60 5.58 10.52
C ASP A 240 -3.61 5.30 11.68
N THR A 241 -3.49 6.19 12.69
CA THR A 241 -2.45 6.10 13.73
C THR A 241 -2.47 4.76 14.47
N THR A 242 -3.65 4.27 14.85
CA THR A 242 -3.79 3.00 15.59
C THR A 242 -3.40 1.78 14.76
N SER A 243 -3.47 1.88 13.44
CA SER A 243 -3.13 0.83 12.47
C SER A 243 -1.72 0.96 11.90
N SER A 244 -0.97 1.98 12.32
CA SER A 244 0.36 2.30 11.81
C SER A 244 1.46 1.81 12.74
N ILE A 245 2.66 1.65 12.20
CA ILE A 245 3.90 1.50 12.96
C ILE A 245 4.73 2.80 12.88
N THR A 246 5.76 2.93 13.71
CA THR A 246 6.69 4.06 13.64
C THR A 246 7.75 3.85 12.53
N PHE A 247 8.48 4.91 12.16
CA PHE A 247 9.60 4.78 11.22
C PHE A 247 10.78 3.98 11.77
N SER A 248 10.97 3.93 13.09
CA SER A 248 11.94 3.03 13.73
C SER A 248 11.55 1.55 13.54
N ASP A 249 10.26 1.23 13.70
CA ASP A 249 9.74 -0.12 13.44
C ASP A 249 9.86 -0.49 11.96
N LEU A 250 9.56 0.46 11.06
CA LEU A 250 9.74 0.27 9.62
C LEU A 250 11.20 -0.03 9.25
N ALA A 251 12.15 0.72 9.83
CA ALA A 251 13.58 0.49 9.63
C ALA A 251 14.00 -0.90 10.14
N TYR A 252 13.44 -1.34 11.27
CA TYR A 252 13.66 -2.69 11.79
C TYR A 252 13.19 -3.74 10.77
N LEU A 253 11.96 -3.63 10.22
CA LEU A 253 11.43 -4.57 9.23
C LEU A 253 12.28 -4.59 7.94
N CYS A 254 12.70 -3.44 7.45
CA CYS A 254 13.59 -3.35 6.28
C CYS A 254 14.93 -4.05 6.53
N ASN A 255 15.51 -3.88 7.73
CA ASN A 255 16.76 -4.54 8.11
C ASN A 255 16.56 -6.05 8.35
N PHE A 256 15.43 -6.45 8.93
CA PHE A 256 15.07 -7.87 9.09
C PHE A 256 15.04 -8.60 7.75
N ILE A 257 14.39 -8.01 6.72
CA ILE A 257 14.36 -8.59 5.37
C ILE A 257 15.78 -8.70 4.78
N LYS A 258 16.62 -7.67 4.94
CA LYS A 258 18.00 -7.70 4.45
C LYS A 258 18.80 -8.81 5.13
N LEU A 259 18.69 -8.95 6.45
CA LEU A 259 19.37 -10.00 7.22
C LEU A 259 18.86 -11.38 6.83
N LYS A 260 17.55 -11.57 6.79
CA LYS A 260 16.89 -12.81 6.35
C LYS A 260 17.43 -13.25 4.99
N ASN A 261 17.43 -12.35 4.00
CA ASN A 261 17.94 -12.66 2.67
C ASN A 261 19.41 -13.06 2.65
N LYS A 262 20.25 -12.48 3.52
CA LYS A 262 21.66 -12.88 3.67
C LYS A 262 21.77 -14.30 4.26
N LEU A 263 21.03 -14.60 5.32
CA LEU A 263 21.04 -15.89 5.98
C LEU A 263 20.62 -17.03 5.04
N TYR A 264 19.53 -16.82 4.28
CA TYR A 264 19.05 -17.84 3.32
C TYR A 264 19.91 -17.97 2.06
N LYS A 265 20.77 -17.00 1.76
CA LYS A 265 21.71 -17.08 0.63
C LYS A 265 22.92 -17.96 0.93
N HIS A 266 23.30 -18.08 2.19
CA HIS A 266 24.46 -18.85 2.65
C HIS A 266 24.01 -20.14 3.34
N SER A 267 23.67 -21.18 2.54
CA SER A 267 23.40 -22.51 3.09
C SER A 267 24.71 -23.21 3.47
N ILE A 268 24.75 -23.76 4.67
CA ILE A 268 25.87 -24.61 5.15
C ILE A 268 25.41 -26.06 5.02
N SER A 269 26.20 -26.90 4.33
CA SER A 269 25.98 -28.34 4.32
C SER A 269 26.54 -28.94 5.64
N LYS A 270 25.71 -29.75 6.34
CA LYS A 270 26.18 -30.51 7.52
C LYS A 270 27.06 -31.72 7.16
N ASN A 271 27.26 -32.00 5.86
CA ASN A 271 28.06 -33.12 5.36
C ASN A 271 29.50 -32.69 5.03
N LYS A 272 30.07 -31.78 5.85
CA LYS A 272 31.50 -31.49 5.85
C LYS A 272 32.12 -31.93 7.16
#